data_76187037e000dcd0678d0393270ccd1d
#
_entry.id   76187037e000dcd0678d0393270ccd1d
#
_cell.length_a   1.000
_cell.length_b   1.000
_cell.length_c   1.000
_cell.angle_alpha   90.00
_cell.angle_beta   90.00
_cell.angle_gamma   90.00
#
_symmetry.space_group_name_H-M   'P 1'
#
loop_
_entity.id
_entity.type
_entity.pdbx_description
1 polymer ?
#
loop_
_entity_poly.entity_id
_entity_poly.type
_entity_poly.pdbx_seq_one_letter_code
_entity_poly.pdbx_strand_id
1 'polypeptide(L)'
;MEKRQFGNTDMQVSVLGFGGAEIGFNCVEQAQVTYMLNEVLDNGMNIIDTGECYKDSEEKIGIAVGHRRDDFYLFTKCGHTSGLEGQDWEPDMLRRSIDRSLARLKTDRIDLIQLHSCSIETLEEGDAIKVVQDAKQAGKVRYIGYSGDGITAKHAIELGVFDAIQTSCNIADQECIDLTLPLAKERNMGVVAKRPVANVAWKHESAELAGYGEEYWRRLQELKFVFPDLFDLALRFTLSQDIHVAIVGASKPERWSTNSLIAIKGALDQMTLDEVRNRWKSVAKPEWVGQN
;
A
#
# COMPACT_ATOMS: atom_id res chain seq x y z
N MET A 1 9.13 0.94 -17.21
CA MET A 1 8.98 0.39 -15.84
C MET A 1 8.77 -1.12 -15.95
N GLU A 2 9.46 -1.92 -15.11
CA GLU A 2 9.22 -3.37 -14.99
C GLU A 2 7.78 -3.63 -14.59
N LYS A 3 7.18 -4.70 -15.14
CA LYS A 3 5.85 -5.16 -14.78
C LYS A 3 5.89 -6.60 -14.28
N ARG A 4 5.02 -6.92 -13.32
CA ARG A 4 4.89 -8.25 -12.72
C ARG A 4 3.43 -8.73 -12.79
N GLN A 5 3.24 -10.03 -12.97
CA GLN A 5 1.92 -10.65 -12.83
C GLN A 5 1.46 -10.54 -11.37
N PHE A 6 0.31 -9.94 -11.11
CA PHE A 6 -0.20 -9.69 -9.76
C PHE A 6 -0.94 -10.91 -9.21
N GLY A 7 -0.19 -11.84 -8.64
CA GLY A 7 -0.75 -13.10 -8.13
C GLY A 7 -1.60 -13.85 -9.16
N ASN A 8 -2.72 -14.41 -8.72
CA ASN A 8 -3.68 -15.13 -9.56
C ASN A 8 -4.64 -14.21 -10.35
N THR A 9 -4.39 -12.91 -10.42
CA THR A 9 -5.23 -11.98 -11.19
C THR A 9 -4.80 -11.92 -12.66
N ASP A 10 -5.53 -11.19 -13.50
CA ASP A 10 -5.12 -10.88 -14.87
C ASP A 10 -4.31 -9.56 -14.98
N MET A 11 -3.95 -8.95 -13.84
CA MET A 11 -3.27 -7.67 -13.82
C MET A 11 -1.76 -7.80 -14.00
N GLN A 12 -1.20 -7.00 -14.92
CA GLN A 12 0.25 -6.80 -15.10
C GLN A 12 0.64 -5.47 -14.46
N VAL A 13 1.10 -5.51 -13.22
CA VAL A 13 1.34 -4.33 -12.39
C VAL A 13 2.78 -3.83 -12.53
N SER A 14 2.98 -2.51 -12.58
CA SER A 14 4.32 -1.92 -12.45
C SER A 14 4.87 -2.15 -11.03
N VAL A 15 6.18 -2.36 -10.92
CA VAL A 15 6.85 -2.60 -9.63
C VAL A 15 6.73 -1.43 -8.66
N LEU A 16 6.47 -0.20 -9.17
CA LEU A 16 6.07 0.96 -8.39
C LEU A 16 4.63 1.33 -8.67
N GLY A 17 3.91 1.74 -7.63
CA GLY A 17 2.59 2.32 -7.68
C GLY A 17 2.53 3.66 -6.92
N PHE A 18 1.54 4.48 -7.27
CA PHE A 18 1.27 5.74 -6.58
C PHE A 18 0.45 5.50 -5.32
N GLY A 19 0.95 5.94 -4.15
CA GLY A 19 0.23 5.95 -2.88
C GLY A 19 -0.48 7.29 -2.66
N GLY A 20 -1.81 7.27 -2.62
CA GLY A 20 -2.67 8.46 -2.57
C GLY A 20 -2.87 9.09 -1.18
N ALA A 21 -2.30 8.53 -0.10
CA ALA A 21 -2.50 9.08 1.24
C ALA A 21 -2.00 10.54 1.36
N GLU A 22 -0.79 10.82 0.85
CA GLU A 22 -0.19 12.15 0.96
C GLU A 22 -1.02 13.25 0.26
N ILE A 23 -1.63 12.98 -0.89
CA ILE A 23 -2.43 13.98 -1.60
C ILE A 23 -3.72 14.33 -0.87
N GLY A 24 -4.27 13.41 -0.06
CA GLY A 24 -5.42 13.66 0.79
C GLY A 24 -5.05 14.39 2.08
N PHE A 25 -4.00 13.92 2.78
CA PHE A 25 -3.66 14.47 4.10
C PHE A 25 -2.88 15.78 4.06
N ASN A 26 -2.06 16.02 3.02
CA ASN A 26 -1.18 17.18 2.94
C ASN A 26 -1.78 18.37 2.15
N CYS A 27 -3.10 18.38 1.91
CA CYS A 27 -3.79 19.46 1.23
C CYS A 27 -3.14 19.88 -0.11
N VAL A 28 -2.68 18.90 -0.89
CA VAL A 28 -2.03 19.16 -2.19
C VAL A 28 -3.06 19.72 -3.18
N GLU A 29 -2.73 20.79 -3.87
CA GLU A 29 -3.60 21.45 -4.83
C GLU A 29 -3.99 20.53 -6.00
N GLN A 30 -5.26 20.62 -6.46
CA GLN A 30 -5.79 19.75 -7.52
C GLN A 30 -4.96 19.81 -8.82
N ALA A 31 -4.51 20.99 -9.22
CA ALA A 31 -3.68 21.14 -10.42
C ALA A 31 -2.36 20.37 -10.32
N GLN A 32 -1.74 20.35 -9.14
CA GLN A 32 -0.51 19.62 -8.86
C GLN A 32 -0.75 18.11 -8.86
N VAL A 33 -1.86 17.65 -8.27
CA VAL A 33 -2.27 16.23 -8.31
C VAL A 33 -2.50 15.80 -9.75
N THR A 34 -3.22 16.60 -10.54
CA THR A 34 -3.50 16.30 -11.94
C THR A 34 -2.21 16.18 -12.77
N TYR A 35 -1.30 17.13 -12.63
CA TYR A 35 -0.01 17.06 -13.28
C TYR A 35 0.77 15.81 -12.89
N MET A 36 0.90 15.56 -11.58
CA MET A 36 1.69 14.45 -11.03
C MET A 36 1.14 13.08 -11.47
N LEU A 37 -0.18 12.86 -11.40
CA LEU A 37 -0.76 11.57 -11.78
C LEU A 37 -0.65 11.29 -13.28
N ASN A 38 -0.78 12.31 -14.12
CA ASN A 38 -0.53 12.15 -15.56
C ASN A 38 0.94 11.80 -15.83
N GLU A 39 1.90 12.50 -15.22
CA GLU A 39 3.32 12.14 -15.30
C GLU A 39 3.60 10.71 -14.85
N VAL A 40 2.97 10.26 -13.77
CA VAL A 40 3.07 8.88 -13.26
C VAL A 40 2.67 7.88 -14.33
N LEU A 41 1.50 8.06 -14.94
CA LEU A 41 0.97 7.16 -15.98
C LEU A 41 1.80 7.22 -17.26
N ASP A 42 2.20 8.42 -17.70
CA ASP A 42 2.99 8.63 -18.91
C ASP A 42 4.39 8.01 -18.80
N ASN A 43 4.93 7.87 -17.58
CA ASN A 43 6.17 7.16 -17.29
C ASN A 43 5.99 5.63 -17.12
N GLY A 44 4.83 5.09 -17.41
CA GLY A 44 4.57 3.64 -17.48
C GLY A 44 4.28 2.97 -16.15
N MET A 45 4.01 3.73 -15.07
CA MET A 45 3.38 3.21 -13.87
C MET A 45 1.89 3.03 -14.12
N ASN A 46 1.32 1.97 -13.58
CA ASN A 46 -0.08 1.65 -13.82
C ASN A 46 -0.84 1.22 -12.56
N ILE A 47 -0.34 1.59 -11.36
CA ILE A 47 -1.05 1.37 -10.09
C ILE A 47 -1.28 2.71 -9.41
N ILE A 48 -2.54 2.97 -9.03
CA ILE A 48 -2.93 4.05 -8.14
C ILE A 48 -3.64 3.42 -6.94
N ASP A 49 -3.06 3.53 -5.75
CA ASP A 49 -3.62 3.06 -4.48
C ASP A 49 -4.09 4.24 -3.64
N THR A 50 -5.31 4.16 -3.12
CA THR A 50 -5.90 5.16 -2.24
C THR A 50 -6.71 4.50 -1.13
N GLY A 51 -7.60 5.23 -0.46
CA GLY A 51 -8.53 4.75 0.56
C GLY A 51 -9.61 5.78 0.83
N GLU A 52 -10.82 5.32 1.13
CA GLU A 52 -11.98 6.18 1.37
C GLU A 52 -11.78 7.11 2.57
N CYS A 53 -10.93 6.70 3.53
CA CYS A 53 -10.59 7.48 4.72
C CYS A 53 -9.46 8.50 4.47
N TYR A 54 -8.87 8.56 3.27
CA TYR A 54 -7.80 9.49 2.93
C TYR A 54 -8.34 10.88 2.50
N LYS A 55 -9.31 11.41 3.27
CA LYS A 55 -9.95 12.71 3.02
C LYS A 55 -10.48 12.85 1.58
N ASP A 56 -9.90 13.76 0.80
CA ASP A 56 -10.30 14.08 -0.57
C ASP A 56 -9.44 13.37 -1.65
N SER A 57 -8.61 12.40 -1.25
CA SER A 57 -7.71 11.69 -2.18
C SER A 57 -8.47 11.03 -3.33
N GLU A 58 -9.56 10.30 -3.06
CA GLU A 58 -10.36 9.65 -4.10
C GLU A 58 -10.96 10.66 -5.09
N GLU A 59 -11.48 11.78 -4.58
CA GLU A 59 -12.04 12.85 -5.42
C GLU A 59 -10.98 13.48 -6.33
N LYS A 60 -9.79 13.76 -5.77
CA LYS A 60 -8.66 14.32 -6.50
C LYS A 60 -8.17 13.37 -7.61
N ILE A 61 -8.10 12.07 -7.33
CA ILE A 61 -7.73 11.05 -8.31
C ILE A 61 -8.78 10.99 -9.42
N GLY A 62 -10.07 10.94 -9.06
CA GLY A 62 -11.16 10.91 -10.02
C GLY A 62 -11.21 12.13 -10.95
N ILE A 63 -10.88 13.33 -10.44
CA ILE A 63 -10.77 14.55 -11.24
C ILE A 63 -9.53 14.50 -12.15
N ALA A 64 -8.41 14.04 -11.62
CA ALA A 64 -7.12 14.09 -12.31
C ALA A 64 -7.04 13.10 -13.49
N VAL A 65 -7.46 11.85 -13.29
CA VAL A 65 -7.21 10.74 -14.23
C VAL A 65 -8.41 9.83 -14.49
N GLY A 66 -9.60 10.16 -13.98
CA GLY A 66 -10.81 9.37 -14.24
C GLY A 66 -11.09 9.17 -15.73
N HIS A 67 -10.74 10.13 -16.58
CA HIS A 67 -10.85 10.05 -18.04
C HIS A 67 -9.83 9.08 -18.68
N ARG A 68 -8.81 8.62 -17.94
CA ARG A 68 -7.76 7.68 -18.35
C ARG A 68 -7.92 6.31 -17.67
N ARG A 69 -9.16 5.95 -17.30
CA ARG A 69 -9.46 4.80 -16.44
C ARG A 69 -8.86 3.47 -16.92
N ASP A 70 -8.66 3.31 -18.21
CA ASP A 70 -8.11 2.10 -18.81
C ASP A 70 -6.56 2.06 -18.82
N ASP A 71 -5.90 3.15 -18.43
CA ASP A 71 -4.43 3.23 -18.39
C ASP A 71 -3.85 2.66 -17.09
N PHE A 72 -4.68 2.44 -16.06
CA PHE A 72 -4.20 2.03 -14.73
C PHE A 72 -5.16 1.09 -14.00
N TYR A 73 -4.61 0.35 -13.05
CA TYR A 73 -5.36 -0.39 -12.05
C TYR A 73 -5.57 0.47 -10.80
N LEU A 74 -6.80 0.54 -10.35
CA LEU A 74 -7.23 1.35 -9.24
C LEU A 74 -7.45 0.47 -8.00
N PHE A 75 -6.66 0.73 -6.96
CA PHE A 75 -6.77 0.08 -5.66
C PHE A 75 -7.31 1.08 -4.65
N THR A 76 -8.34 0.69 -3.90
CA THR A 76 -8.83 1.49 -2.76
C THR A 76 -9.19 0.59 -1.59
N LYS A 77 -9.65 1.20 -0.51
CA LYS A 77 -9.91 0.51 0.75
C LYS A 77 -11.27 0.91 1.30
N CYS A 78 -11.88 0.02 2.08
CA CYS A 78 -13.13 0.29 2.80
C CYS A 78 -13.04 -0.27 4.22
N GLY A 79 -13.88 0.24 5.11
CA GLY A 79 -13.94 -0.24 6.49
C GLY A 79 -14.34 0.81 7.50
N HIS A 80 -13.81 2.01 7.34
CA HIS A 80 -14.08 3.13 8.24
C HIS A 80 -15.28 3.97 7.75
N THR A 81 -16.03 4.52 8.69
CA THR A 81 -17.19 5.37 8.35
C THR A 81 -16.81 6.60 7.55
N SER A 82 -15.71 7.23 7.91
CA SER A 82 -15.17 8.42 7.21
C SER A 82 -16.26 9.45 6.87
N GLY A 83 -17.15 9.69 7.85
CA GLY A 83 -18.27 10.63 7.75
C GLY A 83 -19.57 10.04 7.18
N LEU A 84 -19.66 8.75 6.89
CA LEU A 84 -20.93 8.04 6.67
C LEU A 84 -21.58 7.71 8.02
N GLU A 85 -22.91 7.62 8.02
CA GLU A 85 -23.67 7.12 9.17
C GLU A 85 -23.41 5.62 9.37
N GLY A 86 -23.46 5.14 10.62
CA GLY A 86 -23.25 3.75 11.01
C GLY A 86 -21.96 3.56 11.79
N GLN A 87 -21.51 2.34 11.89
CA GLN A 87 -20.28 1.94 12.58
C GLN A 87 -19.26 1.38 11.57
N ASP A 88 -17.99 1.47 11.92
CA ASP A 88 -16.94 0.82 11.15
C ASP A 88 -17.27 -0.68 11.01
N TRP A 89 -17.02 -1.23 9.82
CA TRP A 89 -17.25 -2.63 9.43
C TRP A 89 -18.71 -3.06 9.30
N GLU A 90 -19.70 -2.22 9.64
CA GLU A 90 -21.11 -2.53 9.46
C GLU A 90 -21.45 -2.75 7.97
N PRO A 91 -22.17 -3.83 7.60
CA PRO A 91 -22.42 -4.19 6.20
C PRO A 91 -23.04 -3.09 5.35
N ASP A 92 -24.05 -2.37 5.87
CA ASP A 92 -24.73 -1.29 5.12
C ASP A 92 -23.84 -0.06 4.97
N MET A 93 -23.04 0.25 5.98
CA MET A 93 -22.02 1.30 5.87
C MET A 93 -20.97 0.94 4.82
N LEU A 94 -20.46 -0.30 4.81
CA LEU A 94 -19.48 -0.78 3.83
C LEU A 94 -20.01 -0.69 2.39
N ARG A 95 -21.26 -1.08 2.14
CA ARG A 95 -21.89 -0.96 0.81
C ARG A 95 -21.91 0.49 0.35
N ARG A 96 -22.33 1.41 1.22
CA ARG A 96 -22.34 2.85 0.94
C ARG A 96 -20.92 3.42 0.74
N SER A 97 -19.94 2.92 1.49
CA SER A 97 -18.53 3.31 1.35
C SER A 97 -18.01 2.95 -0.04
N ILE A 98 -18.26 1.72 -0.52
CA ILE A 98 -17.87 1.27 -1.86
C ILE A 98 -18.54 2.13 -2.95
N ASP A 99 -19.84 2.39 -2.82
CA ASP A 99 -20.58 3.22 -3.80
C ASP A 99 -20.07 4.67 -3.79
N ARG A 100 -19.73 5.21 -2.62
CA ARG A 100 -19.11 6.53 -2.49
C ARG A 100 -17.74 6.57 -3.16
N SER A 101 -16.91 5.55 -2.98
CA SER A 101 -15.59 5.45 -3.63
C SER A 101 -15.71 5.45 -5.15
N LEU A 102 -16.63 4.68 -5.73
CA LEU A 102 -16.90 4.69 -7.17
C LEU A 102 -17.29 6.09 -7.67
N ALA A 103 -18.17 6.78 -6.92
CA ALA A 103 -18.62 8.13 -7.28
C ALA A 103 -17.47 9.16 -7.21
N ARG A 104 -16.67 9.16 -6.14
CA ARG A 104 -15.52 10.06 -5.95
C ARG A 104 -14.45 9.83 -7.01
N LEU A 105 -14.13 8.58 -7.29
CA LEU A 105 -13.15 8.17 -8.29
C LEU A 105 -13.65 8.31 -9.73
N LYS A 106 -14.92 8.66 -9.92
CA LYS A 106 -15.58 8.84 -11.24
C LYS A 106 -15.42 7.63 -12.14
N THR A 107 -15.67 6.45 -11.59
CA THR A 107 -15.53 5.16 -12.29
C THR A 107 -16.68 4.23 -11.96
N ASP A 108 -16.96 3.29 -12.81
CA ASP A 108 -17.91 2.20 -12.62
C ASP A 108 -17.27 0.94 -12.01
N ARG A 109 -15.94 0.87 -11.94
CA ARG A 109 -15.20 -0.29 -11.44
C ARG A 109 -13.97 0.07 -10.61
N ILE A 110 -13.70 -0.70 -9.59
CA ILE A 110 -12.47 -0.73 -8.81
C ILE A 110 -11.73 -2.03 -9.14
N ASP A 111 -10.42 -1.98 -9.38
CA ASP A 111 -9.66 -3.20 -9.67
C ASP A 111 -9.39 -4.02 -8.41
N LEU A 112 -9.05 -3.37 -7.29
CA LEU A 112 -8.87 -4.03 -6.00
C LEU A 112 -9.51 -3.20 -4.88
N ILE A 113 -10.49 -3.77 -4.17
CA ILE A 113 -11.00 -3.25 -2.91
C ILE A 113 -10.40 -4.02 -1.74
N GLN A 114 -9.95 -3.31 -0.71
CA GLN A 114 -9.29 -3.93 0.44
C GLN A 114 -10.01 -3.59 1.73
N LEU A 115 -10.21 -4.59 2.61
CA LEU A 115 -10.61 -4.33 3.99
C LEU A 115 -9.43 -3.66 4.71
N HIS A 116 -9.67 -2.49 5.33
CA HIS A 116 -8.63 -1.59 5.82
C HIS A 116 -8.33 -1.79 7.31
N SER A 117 -7.48 -2.78 7.63
CA SER A 117 -6.99 -3.05 8.98
C SER A 117 -8.08 -3.47 9.99
N CYS A 118 -9.08 -4.22 9.56
CA CYS A 118 -10.04 -4.81 10.50
C CYS A 118 -9.39 -5.86 11.41
N SER A 119 -10.01 -6.11 12.56
CA SER A 119 -9.55 -7.09 13.53
C SER A 119 -9.78 -8.53 13.05
N ILE A 120 -9.19 -9.49 13.76
CA ILE A 120 -9.42 -10.93 13.53
C ILE A 120 -10.89 -11.26 13.76
N GLU A 121 -11.50 -10.69 14.80
CA GLU A 121 -12.92 -10.92 15.12
C GLU A 121 -13.81 -10.48 13.96
N THR A 122 -13.58 -9.29 13.38
CA THR A 122 -14.32 -8.80 12.20
C THR A 122 -14.13 -9.72 10.99
N LEU A 123 -12.94 -10.27 10.80
CA LEU A 123 -12.68 -11.25 9.74
C LEU A 123 -13.43 -12.57 9.97
N GLU A 124 -13.48 -13.06 11.22
CA GLU A 124 -14.14 -14.29 11.60
C GLU A 124 -15.67 -14.18 11.57
N GLU A 125 -16.24 -13.02 11.90
CA GLU A 125 -17.66 -12.73 11.72
C GLU A 125 -18.07 -12.85 10.25
N GLY A 126 -17.20 -12.49 9.34
CA GLY A 126 -17.36 -12.72 7.90
C GLY A 126 -18.28 -11.71 7.18
N ASP A 127 -19.02 -10.88 7.88
CA ASP A 127 -19.97 -9.94 7.28
C ASP A 127 -19.28 -8.91 6.37
N ALA A 128 -18.15 -8.36 6.79
CA ALA A 128 -17.35 -7.45 5.98
C ALA A 128 -16.80 -8.14 4.71
N ILE A 129 -16.35 -9.40 4.85
CA ILE A 129 -15.90 -10.24 3.72
C ILE A 129 -17.05 -10.46 2.74
N LYS A 130 -18.23 -10.77 3.25
CA LYS A 130 -19.43 -10.99 2.43
C LYS A 130 -19.77 -9.76 1.59
N VAL A 131 -19.67 -8.55 2.16
CA VAL A 131 -19.95 -7.30 1.42
C VAL A 131 -19.00 -7.10 0.24
N VAL A 132 -17.69 -7.29 0.43
CA VAL A 132 -16.73 -7.12 -0.68
C VAL A 132 -16.85 -8.24 -1.72
N GLN A 133 -17.24 -9.46 -1.33
CA GLN A 133 -17.58 -10.55 -2.26
C GLN A 133 -18.83 -10.22 -3.07
N ASP A 134 -19.89 -9.69 -2.44
CA ASP A 134 -21.11 -9.26 -3.13
C ASP A 134 -20.81 -8.12 -4.11
N ALA A 135 -19.93 -7.17 -3.75
CA ALA A 135 -19.48 -6.12 -4.65
C ALA A 135 -18.70 -6.66 -5.87
N LYS A 136 -17.87 -7.71 -5.65
CA LYS A 136 -17.19 -8.45 -6.73
C LYS A 136 -18.19 -9.15 -7.65
N GLN A 137 -19.18 -9.84 -7.08
CA GLN A 137 -20.22 -10.50 -7.86
C GLN A 137 -21.10 -9.51 -8.66
N ALA A 138 -21.34 -8.32 -8.11
CA ALA A 138 -22.06 -7.24 -8.78
C ALA A 138 -21.23 -6.51 -9.86
N GLY A 139 -19.95 -6.85 -10.04
CA GLY A 139 -19.07 -6.22 -11.02
C GLY A 139 -18.55 -4.83 -10.62
N LYS A 140 -18.84 -4.35 -9.40
CA LYS A 140 -18.33 -3.08 -8.86
C LYS A 140 -16.84 -3.13 -8.58
N VAL A 141 -16.34 -4.29 -8.16
CA VAL A 141 -14.92 -4.54 -7.91
C VAL A 141 -14.47 -5.82 -8.62
N ARG A 142 -13.22 -5.86 -9.09
CA ARG A 142 -12.70 -7.04 -9.80
C ARG A 142 -12.06 -8.04 -8.85
N TYR A 143 -11.30 -7.55 -7.88
CA TYR A 143 -10.58 -8.35 -6.90
C TYR A 143 -10.78 -7.78 -5.50
N ILE A 144 -10.66 -8.66 -4.50
CA ILE A 144 -10.80 -8.31 -3.08
C ILE A 144 -9.50 -8.59 -2.34
N GLY A 145 -9.17 -7.77 -1.37
CA GLY A 145 -7.94 -7.89 -0.59
C GLY A 145 -8.10 -7.50 0.87
N TYR A 146 -7.02 -7.68 1.60
CA TYR A 146 -6.87 -7.19 2.96
C TYR A 146 -5.65 -6.27 3.04
N SER A 147 -5.78 -5.14 3.73
CA SER A 147 -4.67 -4.23 4.03
C SER A 147 -4.45 -4.16 5.53
N GLY A 148 -3.36 -4.70 6.01
CA GLY A 148 -2.98 -4.69 7.43
C GLY A 148 -1.65 -5.40 7.63
N ASP A 149 -1.23 -5.56 8.88
CA ASP A 149 0.08 -6.08 9.24
C ASP A 149 -0.02 -7.19 10.30
N GLY A 150 1.10 -7.83 10.60
CA GLY A 150 1.26 -8.76 11.70
C GLY A 150 0.38 -10.01 11.62
N ILE A 151 -0.04 -10.47 12.79
CA ILE A 151 -0.85 -11.69 12.95
C ILE A 151 -2.20 -11.59 12.24
N THR A 152 -2.81 -10.41 12.22
CA THR A 152 -4.10 -10.22 11.54
C THR A 152 -3.96 -10.36 10.02
N ALA A 153 -2.88 -9.83 9.44
CA ALA A 153 -2.59 -10.03 8.02
C ALA A 153 -2.32 -11.51 7.69
N LYS A 154 -1.59 -12.21 8.56
CA LYS A 154 -1.40 -13.65 8.45
C LYS A 154 -2.74 -14.40 8.46
N HIS A 155 -3.61 -14.10 9.43
CA HIS A 155 -4.95 -14.69 9.54
C HIS A 155 -5.79 -14.44 8.27
N ALA A 156 -5.78 -13.21 7.76
CA ALA A 156 -6.47 -12.87 6.51
C ALA A 156 -5.99 -13.71 5.32
N ILE A 157 -4.67 -13.97 5.21
CA ILE A 157 -4.13 -14.88 4.19
C ILE A 157 -4.64 -16.31 4.41
N GLU A 158 -4.63 -16.80 5.66
CA GLU A 158 -5.05 -18.18 6.01
C GLU A 158 -6.51 -18.45 5.72
N LEU A 159 -7.39 -17.44 5.78
CA LEU A 159 -8.80 -17.57 5.38
C LEU A 159 -8.97 -17.99 3.91
N GLY A 160 -8.02 -17.66 3.03
CA GLY A 160 -8.03 -18.11 1.63
C GLY A 160 -9.12 -17.49 0.74
N VAL A 161 -9.70 -16.37 1.16
CA VAL A 161 -10.81 -15.69 0.45
C VAL A 161 -10.33 -14.45 -0.33
N PHE A 162 -9.17 -13.91 -0.01
CA PHE A 162 -8.64 -12.69 -0.62
C PHE A 162 -7.72 -12.99 -1.80
N ASP A 163 -7.82 -12.17 -2.84
CA ASP A 163 -6.97 -12.22 -4.03
C ASP A 163 -5.60 -11.55 -3.78
N ALA A 164 -5.55 -10.60 -2.82
CA ALA A 164 -4.35 -9.81 -2.53
C ALA A 164 -4.20 -9.44 -1.06
N ILE A 165 -2.95 -9.16 -0.67
CA ILE A 165 -2.56 -8.61 0.62
C ILE A 165 -1.77 -7.32 0.44
N GLN A 166 -2.05 -6.29 1.27
CA GLN A 166 -1.23 -5.10 1.39
C GLN A 166 -0.64 -5.03 2.79
N THR A 167 0.69 -5.04 2.89
CA THR A 167 1.39 -5.06 4.19
C THR A 167 2.59 -4.12 4.18
N SER A 168 3.00 -3.66 5.36
CA SER A 168 4.22 -2.86 5.53
C SER A 168 5.44 -3.70 5.21
N CYS A 169 6.33 -3.16 4.38
CA CYS A 169 7.60 -3.80 4.07
C CYS A 169 8.67 -2.73 3.81
N ASN A 170 9.64 -2.61 4.71
CA ASN A 170 10.73 -1.65 4.57
C ASN A 170 11.92 -2.00 5.48
N ILE A 171 12.99 -1.22 5.42
CA ILE A 171 14.21 -1.45 6.22
C ILE A 171 13.99 -1.40 7.74
N ALA A 172 12.95 -0.70 8.23
CA ALA A 172 12.59 -0.56 9.64
C ALA A 172 11.36 -1.41 10.04
N ASP A 173 10.83 -2.20 9.10
CA ASP A 173 9.69 -3.08 9.31
C ASP A 173 9.80 -4.29 8.37
N GLN A 174 10.42 -5.35 8.88
CA GLN A 174 10.72 -6.54 8.11
C GLN A 174 9.94 -7.77 8.58
N GLU A 175 8.99 -7.61 9.50
CA GLU A 175 8.16 -8.71 10.03
C GLU A 175 7.48 -9.49 8.91
N CYS A 176 6.91 -8.79 7.94
CA CYS A 176 6.19 -9.40 6.83
C CYS A 176 7.04 -10.41 6.03
N ILE A 177 8.36 -10.20 5.93
CA ILE A 177 9.26 -11.03 5.13
C ILE A 177 9.31 -12.48 5.65
N ASP A 178 9.22 -12.63 6.96
CA ASP A 178 9.25 -13.95 7.60
C ASP A 178 7.83 -14.46 7.93
N LEU A 179 6.84 -13.58 8.09
CA LEU A 179 5.50 -13.93 8.58
C LEU A 179 4.45 -14.09 7.46
N THR A 180 4.33 -13.11 6.56
CA THR A 180 3.20 -13.05 5.61
C THR A 180 3.59 -13.30 4.16
N LEU A 181 4.75 -12.81 3.71
CA LEU A 181 5.18 -12.97 2.32
C LEU A 181 5.32 -14.45 1.88
N PRO A 182 5.88 -15.37 2.70
CA PRO A 182 5.95 -16.78 2.33
C PRO A 182 4.57 -17.42 2.11
N LEU A 183 3.60 -17.09 2.97
CA LEU A 183 2.22 -17.59 2.86
C LEU A 183 1.50 -16.99 1.64
N ALA A 184 1.67 -15.70 1.40
CA ALA A 184 1.09 -15.04 0.23
C ALA A 184 1.65 -15.63 -1.08
N LYS A 185 2.95 -15.94 -1.11
CA LYS A 185 3.60 -16.60 -2.24
C LYS A 185 3.07 -18.01 -2.47
N GLU A 186 2.96 -18.83 -1.41
CA GLU A 186 2.41 -20.18 -1.49
C GLU A 186 1.00 -20.20 -2.09
N ARG A 187 0.19 -19.20 -1.76
CA ARG A 187 -1.19 -19.03 -2.26
C ARG A 187 -1.28 -18.25 -3.57
N ASN A 188 -0.14 -17.83 -4.12
CA ASN A 188 -0.06 -16.99 -5.32
C ASN A 188 -0.96 -15.75 -5.23
N MET A 189 -0.97 -15.08 -4.08
CA MET A 189 -1.70 -13.84 -3.85
C MET A 189 -0.96 -12.65 -4.44
N GLY A 190 -1.69 -11.62 -4.88
CA GLY A 190 -1.10 -10.31 -5.16
C GLY A 190 -0.53 -9.67 -3.88
N VAL A 191 0.68 -9.12 -3.93
CA VAL A 191 1.30 -8.47 -2.76
C VAL A 191 1.63 -7.02 -3.06
N VAL A 192 1.07 -6.13 -2.25
CA VAL A 192 1.35 -4.69 -2.25
C VAL A 192 2.17 -4.34 -1.01
N ALA A 193 3.36 -3.78 -1.19
CA ALA A 193 4.16 -3.25 -0.10
C ALA A 193 3.78 -1.77 0.15
N LYS A 194 3.20 -1.49 1.32
CA LYS A 194 2.99 -0.12 1.80
C LYS A 194 4.19 0.37 2.61
N ARG A 195 4.37 1.70 2.70
CA ARG A 195 5.47 2.35 3.45
C ARG A 195 6.88 1.90 3.03
N PRO A 196 7.18 1.69 1.74
CA PRO A 196 8.42 1.04 1.29
C PRO A 196 9.70 1.81 1.65
N VAL A 197 9.56 3.10 2.00
CA VAL A 197 10.67 3.96 2.44
C VAL A 197 10.53 4.38 3.91
N ALA A 198 9.89 3.55 4.75
CA ALA A 198 9.71 3.78 6.20
C ALA A 198 9.27 5.23 6.53
N ASN A 199 8.33 5.80 5.74
CA ASN A 199 7.84 7.18 5.83
C ASN A 199 8.95 8.25 5.85
N VAL A 200 10.14 7.90 5.36
CA VAL A 200 11.35 8.75 5.38
C VAL A 200 11.71 9.24 6.78
N ALA A 201 11.36 8.46 7.81
CA ALA A 201 11.44 8.85 9.22
C ALA A 201 12.84 9.32 9.65
N TRP A 202 13.89 8.80 9.04
CA TRP A 202 15.30 9.20 9.32
C TRP A 202 15.63 10.67 9.00
N LYS A 203 14.75 11.40 8.30
CA LYS A 203 14.95 12.84 8.00
C LYS A 203 14.51 13.76 9.13
N HIS A 204 13.83 13.23 10.14
CA HIS A 204 13.36 14.00 11.29
C HIS A 204 14.40 14.00 12.42
N GLU A 205 14.46 15.09 13.16
CA GLU A 205 15.40 15.27 14.27
C GLU A 205 14.98 14.49 15.52
N SER A 206 13.68 14.21 15.67
CA SER A 206 13.15 13.45 16.81
C SER A 206 11.98 12.56 16.39
N ALA A 207 11.61 11.63 17.26
CA ALA A 207 10.48 10.72 17.07
C ALA A 207 9.15 11.49 16.91
N GLU A 208 8.92 12.50 17.75
CA GLU A 208 7.70 13.31 17.74
C GLU A 208 7.52 14.06 16.41
N LEU A 209 8.62 14.55 15.82
CA LEU A 209 8.60 15.22 14.52
C LEU A 209 8.38 14.26 13.35
N ALA A 210 8.64 12.96 13.54
CA ALA A 210 8.35 11.94 12.55
C ALA A 210 6.85 11.61 12.44
N GLY A 211 6.04 12.04 13.41
CA GLY A 211 4.59 11.84 13.41
C GLY A 211 4.20 10.39 13.16
N TYR A 212 3.46 10.11 12.07
CA TYR A 212 3.06 8.75 11.70
C TYR A 212 4.25 7.78 11.45
N GLY A 213 5.46 8.29 11.30
CA GLY A 213 6.71 7.52 11.18
C GLY A 213 7.47 7.36 12.49
N GLU A 214 6.90 7.75 13.64
CA GLU A 214 7.56 7.78 14.94
C GLU A 214 8.22 6.44 15.29
N GLU A 215 7.49 5.34 15.16
CA GLU A 215 8.01 4.01 15.46
C GLU A 215 9.16 3.62 14.52
N TYR A 216 9.06 3.93 13.24
CA TYR A 216 10.16 3.71 12.29
C TYR A 216 11.38 4.56 12.64
N TRP A 217 11.18 5.80 13.11
CA TRP A 217 12.27 6.63 13.59
C TRP A 217 13.02 5.95 14.75
N ARG A 218 12.28 5.46 15.76
CA ARG A 218 12.85 4.76 16.92
C ARG A 218 13.64 3.53 16.52
N ARG A 219 13.06 2.68 15.66
CA ARG A 219 13.71 1.47 15.14
C ARG A 219 14.98 1.80 14.35
N LEU A 220 14.96 2.84 13.53
CA LEU A 220 16.12 3.27 12.74
C LEU A 220 17.26 3.79 13.62
N GLN A 221 16.99 4.43 14.77
CA GLN A 221 18.01 4.80 15.75
C GLN A 221 18.74 3.57 16.35
N GLU A 222 18.03 2.47 16.54
CA GLU A 222 18.62 1.22 17.04
C GLU A 222 19.32 0.44 15.90
N LEU A 223 18.74 0.41 14.71
CA LEU A 223 19.30 -0.25 13.52
C LEU A 223 20.61 0.40 13.05
N LYS A 224 20.73 1.71 13.14
CA LYS A 224 21.95 2.49 12.81
C LYS A 224 22.53 2.14 11.44
N PHE A 225 21.68 2.10 10.42
CA PHE A 225 22.15 1.90 9.06
C PHE A 225 23.06 3.04 8.61
N VAL A 226 24.21 2.71 8.00
CA VAL A 226 25.18 3.67 7.47
C VAL A 226 25.36 3.39 5.98
N PHE A 227 24.56 4.08 5.16
CA PHE A 227 24.63 3.99 3.70
C PHE A 227 24.66 5.39 3.08
N PRO A 228 25.32 5.57 1.94
CA PRO A 228 25.44 6.87 1.29
C PRO A 228 24.09 7.51 0.91
N ASP A 229 23.13 6.68 0.48
CA ASP A 229 21.76 7.09 0.16
C ASP A 229 20.77 6.11 0.77
N LEU A 230 20.20 6.50 1.92
CA LEU A 230 19.26 5.66 2.65
C LEU A 230 17.91 5.53 1.94
N PHE A 231 17.54 6.49 1.09
CA PHE A 231 16.31 6.42 0.32
C PHE A 231 16.44 5.39 -0.82
N ASP A 232 17.56 5.41 -1.56
CA ASP A 232 17.89 4.41 -2.58
C ASP A 232 17.91 3.01 -1.96
N LEU A 233 18.60 2.85 -0.83
CA LEU A 233 18.65 1.59 -0.09
C LEU A 233 17.24 1.11 0.29
N ALA A 234 16.44 1.96 0.94
CA ALA A 234 15.13 1.57 1.46
C ALA A 234 14.17 1.13 0.36
N LEU A 235 14.08 1.91 -0.73
CA LEU A 235 13.18 1.57 -1.83
C LEU A 235 13.63 0.29 -2.53
N ARG A 236 14.92 0.15 -2.83
CA ARG A 236 15.45 -1.06 -3.48
C ARG A 236 15.40 -2.29 -2.58
N PHE A 237 15.60 -2.12 -1.26
CA PHE A 237 15.38 -3.20 -0.29
C PHE A 237 13.97 -3.77 -0.39
N THR A 238 12.95 -2.90 -0.40
CA THR A 238 11.56 -3.33 -0.53
C THR A 238 11.30 -4.01 -1.89
N LEU A 239 11.81 -3.42 -2.99
CA LEU A 239 11.67 -4.00 -4.34
C LEU A 239 12.40 -5.34 -4.51
N SER A 240 13.35 -5.66 -3.63
CA SER A 240 14.07 -6.94 -3.61
C SER A 240 13.31 -8.05 -2.88
N GLN A 241 12.19 -7.75 -2.22
CA GLN A 241 11.39 -8.76 -1.54
C GLN A 241 10.39 -9.43 -2.48
N ASP A 242 9.77 -10.54 -2.03
CA ASP A 242 8.70 -11.24 -2.76
C ASP A 242 7.40 -10.43 -2.78
N ILE A 243 7.44 -9.26 -3.42
CA ILE A 243 6.30 -8.36 -3.62
C ILE A 243 6.05 -8.13 -5.11
N HIS A 244 4.85 -7.68 -5.45
CA HIS A 244 4.49 -7.34 -6.83
C HIS A 244 4.62 -5.84 -7.11
N VAL A 245 4.20 -5.01 -6.16
CA VAL A 245 4.24 -3.55 -6.27
C VAL A 245 4.56 -2.90 -4.93
N ALA A 246 5.42 -1.89 -4.94
CA ALA A 246 5.64 -0.99 -3.82
C ALA A 246 4.91 0.33 -4.08
N ILE A 247 4.00 0.73 -3.17
CA ILE A 247 3.28 2.00 -3.30
C ILE A 247 4.03 3.11 -2.56
N VAL A 248 4.42 4.15 -3.30
CA VAL A 248 5.14 5.31 -2.76
C VAL A 248 4.26 6.54 -2.88
N GLY A 249 4.05 7.23 -1.76
CA GLY A 249 3.40 8.54 -1.76
C GLY A 249 4.34 9.64 -2.28
N ALA A 250 3.76 10.65 -2.88
CA ALA A 250 4.47 11.88 -3.21
C ALA A 250 3.52 13.07 -3.21
N SER A 251 3.97 14.17 -2.63
CA SER A 251 3.29 15.47 -2.70
C SER A 251 3.92 16.40 -3.74
N LYS A 252 5.07 16.02 -4.33
CA LYS A 252 5.81 16.80 -5.32
C LYS A 252 6.14 15.95 -6.55
N PRO A 253 5.90 16.46 -7.77
CA PRO A 253 6.15 15.71 -9.02
C PRO A 253 7.59 15.22 -9.19
N GLU A 254 8.58 16.04 -8.77
CA GLU A 254 10.01 15.73 -8.95
C GLU A 254 10.42 14.45 -8.20
N ARG A 255 9.71 14.11 -7.13
CA ARG A 255 9.97 12.86 -6.38
C ARG A 255 9.68 11.62 -7.21
N TRP A 256 8.73 11.71 -8.14
CA TRP A 256 8.38 10.57 -8.99
C TRP A 256 9.49 10.21 -9.97
N SER A 257 10.10 11.21 -10.60
CA SER A 257 11.25 10.97 -11.47
C SER A 257 12.39 10.29 -10.70
N THR A 258 12.65 10.73 -9.47
CA THR A 258 13.65 10.11 -8.59
C THR A 258 13.28 8.67 -8.24
N ASN A 259 12.04 8.42 -7.82
CA ASN A 259 11.58 7.07 -7.46
C ASN A 259 11.67 6.11 -8.64
N SER A 260 11.30 6.57 -9.84
CA SER A 260 11.38 5.78 -11.07
C SER A 260 12.82 5.43 -11.44
N LEU A 261 13.75 6.39 -11.31
CA LEU A 261 15.18 6.16 -11.57
C LEU A 261 15.77 5.15 -10.58
N ILE A 262 15.35 5.17 -9.32
CA ILE A 262 15.78 4.19 -8.32
C ILE A 262 15.23 2.80 -8.67
N ALA A 263 13.96 2.71 -9.03
CA ALA A 263 13.34 1.42 -9.38
C ALA A 263 13.99 0.78 -10.62
N ILE A 264 14.44 1.59 -11.59
CA ILE A 264 15.15 1.10 -12.79
C ILE A 264 16.50 0.48 -12.45
N LYS A 265 17.14 0.87 -11.33
CA LYS A 265 18.39 0.22 -10.87
C LYS A 265 18.18 -1.24 -10.49
N GLY A 266 16.92 -1.66 -10.25
CA GLY A 266 16.56 -3.02 -9.88
C GLY A 266 16.87 -3.37 -8.43
N ALA A 267 16.86 -4.68 -8.13
CA ALA A 267 17.11 -5.21 -6.80
C ALA A 267 18.48 -4.80 -6.24
N LEU A 268 18.61 -4.83 -4.91
CA LEU A 268 19.93 -4.76 -4.25
C LEU A 268 20.76 -6.00 -4.61
N ASP A 269 22.08 -5.83 -4.58
CA ASP A 269 22.96 -7.01 -4.58
C ASP A 269 22.79 -7.83 -3.30
N GLN A 270 23.09 -9.11 -3.38
CA GLN A 270 22.84 -10.07 -2.29
C GLN A 270 23.60 -9.70 -1.01
N MET A 271 24.82 -9.18 -1.12
CA MET A 271 25.64 -8.81 0.04
C MET A 271 24.99 -7.65 0.81
N THR A 272 24.53 -6.61 0.12
CA THR A 272 23.82 -5.48 0.73
C THR A 272 22.48 -5.93 1.34
N LEU A 273 21.75 -6.80 0.63
CA LEU A 273 20.49 -7.35 1.13
C LEU A 273 20.70 -8.14 2.43
N ASP A 274 21.71 -9.00 2.45
CA ASP A 274 22.07 -9.82 3.63
C ASP A 274 22.55 -8.92 4.80
N GLU A 275 23.28 -7.85 4.55
CA GLU A 275 23.70 -6.88 5.57
C GLU A 275 22.47 -6.26 6.25
N VAL A 276 21.51 -5.75 5.48
CA VAL A 276 20.27 -5.15 6.03
C VAL A 276 19.45 -6.17 6.80
N ARG A 277 19.28 -7.39 6.26
CA ARG A 277 18.55 -8.47 6.91
C ARG A 277 19.22 -8.95 8.21
N ASN A 278 20.53 -9.14 8.19
CA ASN A 278 21.29 -9.57 9.37
C ASN A 278 21.26 -8.50 10.46
N ARG A 279 21.35 -7.22 10.08
CA ARG A 279 21.22 -6.12 11.03
C ARG A 279 19.85 -6.12 11.68
N TRP A 280 18.77 -6.25 10.91
CA TRP A 280 17.43 -6.41 11.45
C TRP A 280 17.36 -7.57 12.44
N LYS A 281 17.75 -8.77 12.04
CA LYS A 281 17.70 -9.97 12.89
C LYS A 281 18.50 -9.84 14.18
N SER A 282 19.55 -9.02 14.20
CA SER A 282 20.39 -8.82 15.38
C SER A 282 19.84 -7.77 16.36
N VAL A 283 18.90 -6.93 15.94
CA VAL A 283 18.42 -5.76 16.72
C VAL A 283 16.91 -5.83 16.97
N ALA A 284 16.14 -6.39 16.04
CA ALA A 284 14.69 -6.43 16.15
C ALA A 284 14.22 -7.14 17.42
N LYS A 285 13.18 -6.59 18.00
CA LYS A 285 12.56 -7.06 19.25
C LYS A 285 11.21 -7.70 18.94
N PRO A 286 10.68 -8.59 19.77
CA PRO A 286 9.39 -9.22 19.56
C PRO A 286 8.22 -8.24 19.39
N GLU A 287 8.31 -7.06 19.99
CA GLU A 287 7.33 -5.99 19.87
C GLU A 287 7.46 -5.17 18.57
N TRP A 288 8.47 -5.41 17.75
CA TRP A 288 8.62 -4.75 16.46
C TRP A 288 7.73 -5.41 15.39
N VAL A 289 6.44 -5.29 15.61
CA VAL A 289 5.40 -5.76 14.68
C VAL A 289 5.07 -4.71 13.63
N GLY A 290 4.38 -5.14 12.56
CA GLY A 290 3.92 -4.24 11.52
C GLY A 290 3.03 -3.12 12.07
N GLN A 291 3.12 -1.96 11.45
CA GLN A 291 2.36 -0.77 11.88
C GLN A 291 1.01 -0.71 11.14
N ASN A 292 -0.10 -0.73 11.89
CA ASN A 292 -1.47 -0.60 11.36
C ASN A 292 -1.94 0.85 11.30
#